data_6beea6b6f5cbcd80c03609bd7f327a0a
#
_entry.id   6beea6b6f5cbcd80c03609bd7f327a0a
#
_cell.length_a   1.000
_cell.length_b   1.000
_cell.length_c   1.000
_cell.angle_alpha   90.00
_cell.angle_beta   90.00
_cell.angle_gamma   90.00
#
_symmetry.space_group_name_H-M   'P 1'
#
loop_
_entity.id
_entity.type
_entity.pdbx_description
1 polymer ?
#
loop_
_entity_poly.entity_id
_entity_poly.type
_entity_poly.pdbx_seq_one_letter_code
_entity_poly.pdbx_strand_id
1 'polypeptide(L)'
;EIEDLIIEHDFAHSRSLVGFSFRAEELAGRAPVRHRLVRTNKATGLKSVMIGAHAKCVVGWPEDESRALLDDLLARATREENTYRHEWLAGDAIVWDNQAAMHRATEYDTAHHQRLMQRTTISSGNAAVN
;
A
#
# COMPACT_ATOMS: atom_id res chain seq x y z
N GLU A 1 10.78 10.53 15.96
CA GLU A 1 10.24 9.14 15.92
C GLU A 1 9.01 9.11 15.02
N ILE A 2 8.81 8.00 14.30
CA ILE A 2 7.76 7.91 13.25
C ILE A 2 6.43 7.31 13.77
N GLU A 3 6.37 6.85 15.01
CA GLU A 3 5.22 6.07 15.52
C GLU A 3 3.93 6.89 15.65
N ASP A 4 4.06 8.18 15.92
CA ASP A 4 2.91 9.08 16.10
C ASP A 4 2.49 9.80 14.82
N LEU A 5 3.22 9.59 13.72
CA LEU A 5 2.90 10.21 12.45
C LEU A 5 1.60 9.67 11.88
N ILE A 6 0.81 10.57 11.32
CA ILE A 6 -0.42 10.25 10.59
C ILE A 6 -0.16 10.44 9.09
N ILE A 7 -0.49 9.44 8.31
CA ILE A 7 -0.36 9.45 6.86
C ILE A 7 -1.73 9.61 6.23
N GLU A 8 -1.83 10.50 5.27
CA GLU A 8 -2.98 10.60 4.38
C GLU A 8 -2.81 9.64 3.21
N HIS A 9 -3.75 8.71 3.06
CA HIS A 9 -3.83 7.77 1.95
C HIS A 9 -4.88 8.25 0.96
N ASP A 10 -4.48 8.43 -0.29
CA ASP A 10 -5.33 8.98 -1.35
C ASP A 10 -5.33 8.05 -2.56
N PHE A 11 -6.52 7.60 -2.94
CA PHE A 11 -6.69 6.73 -4.10
C PHE A 11 -6.32 7.46 -5.40
N ALA A 12 -6.72 8.73 -5.55
CA ALA A 12 -6.41 9.52 -6.74
C ALA A 12 -4.90 9.70 -6.91
N HIS A 13 -4.19 9.99 -5.80
CA HIS A 13 -2.74 10.07 -5.80
C HIS A 13 -2.10 8.78 -6.32
N SER A 14 -2.53 7.61 -5.83
CA SER A 14 -1.95 6.34 -6.25
C SER A 14 -2.12 6.05 -7.74
N ARG A 15 -3.19 6.55 -8.34
CA ARG A 15 -3.48 6.37 -9.77
C ARG A 15 -2.77 7.39 -10.65
N SER A 16 -2.58 8.61 -10.15
CA SER A 16 -1.80 9.62 -10.87
C SER A 16 -0.35 9.18 -11.09
N LEU A 17 0.23 8.41 -10.16
CA LEU A 17 1.58 7.86 -10.31
C LEU A 17 1.74 6.91 -11.51
N VAL A 18 0.65 6.35 -12.01
CA VAL A 18 0.63 5.48 -13.20
C VAL A 18 -0.10 6.11 -14.39
N GLY A 19 -0.22 7.45 -14.39
CA GLY A 19 -0.73 8.23 -15.51
C GLY A 19 -2.25 8.29 -15.62
N PHE A 20 -3.00 7.84 -14.61
CA PHE A 20 -4.46 7.96 -14.59
C PHE A 20 -4.89 9.27 -13.92
N SER A 21 -5.80 9.99 -14.56
CA SER A 21 -6.53 11.11 -13.97
C SER A 21 -8.01 10.78 -13.89
N PHE A 22 -8.66 11.22 -12.83
CA PHE A 22 -10.09 10.99 -12.60
C PHE A 22 -10.88 12.29 -12.69
N ARG A 23 -12.11 12.19 -13.13
CA ARG A 23 -13.09 13.26 -12.97
C ARG A 23 -13.58 13.29 -11.52
N ALA A 24 -14.05 14.44 -11.06
CA ALA A 24 -14.55 14.61 -9.69
C ALA A 24 -15.65 13.60 -9.32
N GLU A 25 -16.50 13.25 -10.28
CA GLU A 25 -17.60 12.29 -10.12
C GLU A 25 -17.10 10.87 -9.87
N GLU A 26 -15.98 10.47 -10.48
CA GLU A 26 -15.37 9.14 -10.32
C GLU A 26 -14.68 8.99 -8.96
N LEU A 27 -14.35 10.10 -8.30
CA LEU A 27 -13.79 10.17 -6.97
C LEU A 27 -14.85 10.26 -5.87
N ALA A 28 -16.13 10.41 -6.26
CA ALA A 28 -17.23 10.46 -5.31
C ALA A 28 -17.24 9.20 -4.42
N GLY A 29 -17.22 9.39 -3.10
CA GLY A 29 -17.14 8.31 -2.13
C GLY A 29 -15.74 7.71 -1.90
N ARG A 30 -14.69 8.27 -2.51
CA ARG A 30 -13.30 7.85 -2.35
C ARG A 30 -12.43 8.94 -1.72
N ALA A 31 -12.95 9.57 -0.67
CA ALA A 31 -12.20 10.57 0.07
C ALA A 31 -10.89 9.98 0.62
N PRO A 32 -9.83 10.80 0.72
CA PRO A 32 -8.62 10.39 1.41
C PRO A 32 -8.91 9.91 2.83
N VAL A 33 -8.19 8.90 3.27
CA VAL A 33 -8.28 8.35 4.63
C VAL A 33 -6.97 8.54 5.37
N ARG A 34 -7.05 8.67 6.69
CA ARG A 34 -5.88 8.90 7.54
C ARG A 34 -5.63 7.70 8.43
N HIS A 35 -4.38 7.29 8.49
CA HIS A 35 -3.93 6.19 9.33
C HIS A 35 -2.62 6.54 10.04
N ARG A 36 -2.37 5.93 11.18
CA ARG A 36 -1.03 5.97 11.77
C ARG A 36 -0.03 5.31 10.83
N LEU A 37 1.15 5.94 10.71
CA LEU A 37 2.25 5.38 9.91
C LEU A 37 2.69 4.02 10.45
N VAL A 38 2.75 3.88 11.76
CA VAL A 38 3.12 2.62 12.41
C VAL A 38 1.87 1.97 13.00
N ARG A 39 1.70 0.70 12.68
CA ARG A 39 0.66 -0.16 13.26
C ARG A 39 1.27 -1.27 14.09
N THR A 40 0.62 -1.60 15.17
CA THR A 40 0.98 -2.77 15.99
C THR A 40 -0.07 -3.87 15.77
N ASN A 41 0.37 -5.04 15.36
CA ASN A 41 -0.48 -6.22 15.30
C ASN A 41 -0.84 -6.64 16.73
N LYS A 42 -2.11 -6.61 17.07
CA LYS A 42 -2.58 -6.89 18.44
C LYS A 42 -2.34 -8.32 18.89
N ALA A 43 -2.28 -9.27 17.95
CA ALA A 43 -2.08 -10.68 18.25
C ALA A 43 -0.60 -11.02 18.51
N THR A 44 0.32 -10.34 17.80
CA THR A 44 1.76 -10.68 17.84
C THR A 44 2.62 -9.62 18.52
N GLY A 45 2.09 -8.39 18.71
CA GLY A 45 2.86 -7.25 19.19
C GLY A 45 3.85 -6.66 18.16
N LEU A 46 3.95 -7.25 16.97
CA LEU A 46 4.86 -6.77 15.93
C LEU A 46 4.37 -5.45 15.33
N LYS A 47 5.31 -4.55 15.08
CA LYS A 47 5.06 -3.26 14.43
C LYS A 47 5.34 -3.34 12.93
N SER A 48 4.49 -2.71 12.14
CA SER A 48 4.65 -2.55 10.70
C SER A 48 4.42 -1.10 10.28
N VAL A 49 5.02 -0.67 9.17
CA VAL A 49 4.78 0.63 8.57
C VAL A 49 3.68 0.54 7.52
N MET A 50 2.73 1.46 7.58
CA MET A 50 1.61 1.51 6.64
C MET A 50 1.90 2.51 5.52
N ILE A 51 2.65 2.06 4.53
CA ILE A 51 3.09 2.83 3.36
C ILE A 51 2.71 2.10 2.07
N GLY A 52 3.01 2.71 0.94
CA GLY A 52 2.73 2.16 -0.39
C GLY A 52 2.22 3.25 -1.33
N ALA A 53 1.77 2.88 -2.52
CA ALA A 53 1.36 3.82 -3.56
C ALA A 53 0.24 4.80 -3.13
N HIS A 54 -0.59 4.43 -2.18
CA HIS A 54 -1.65 5.31 -1.66
C HIS A 54 -1.15 6.32 -0.63
N ALA A 55 0.02 6.13 -0.01
CA ALA A 55 0.57 7.04 0.99
C ALA A 55 1.02 8.34 0.30
N LYS A 56 0.20 9.38 0.44
CA LYS A 56 0.39 10.67 -0.22
C LYS A 56 1.33 11.57 0.55
N CYS A 57 1.02 11.81 1.81
CA CYS A 57 1.81 12.72 2.65
C CYS A 57 1.67 12.40 4.14
N VAL A 58 2.61 12.92 4.92
CA VAL A 58 2.51 13.03 6.38
C VAL A 58 1.65 14.25 6.70
N VAL A 59 0.61 14.06 7.49
CA VAL A 59 -0.31 15.15 7.83
C VAL A 59 0.42 16.25 8.61
N GLY A 60 0.33 17.48 8.10
CA GLY A 60 0.95 18.65 8.72
C GLY A 60 2.42 18.87 8.35
N TRP A 61 3.02 18.03 7.52
CA TRP A 61 4.38 18.22 7.04
C TRP A 61 4.44 18.89 5.65
N PRO A 62 5.55 19.57 5.30
CA PRO A 62 5.83 19.96 3.93
C PRO A 62 5.85 18.76 3.00
N GLU A 63 5.46 18.99 1.74
CA GLU A 63 5.30 17.90 0.77
C GLU A 63 6.61 17.19 0.46
N ASP A 64 7.69 17.96 0.29
CA ASP A 64 9.04 17.46 0.02
C ASP A 64 9.60 16.61 1.16
N GLU A 65 9.46 17.06 2.41
CA GLU A 65 9.88 16.32 3.59
C GLU A 65 9.05 15.04 3.76
N SER A 66 7.74 15.15 3.56
CA SER A 66 6.83 14.00 3.55
C SER A 66 7.25 12.95 2.53
N ARG A 67 7.52 13.38 1.30
CA ARG A 67 7.89 12.48 0.22
C ARG A 67 9.24 11.81 0.50
N ALA A 68 10.22 12.58 0.95
CA ALA A 68 11.54 12.06 1.31
C ALA A 68 11.46 10.95 2.39
N LEU A 69 10.67 11.15 3.44
CA LEU A 69 10.46 10.14 4.47
C LEU A 69 9.78 8.88 3.92
N LEU A 70 8.68 9.04 3.16
CA LEU A 70 7.92 7.91 2.64
C LEU A 70 8.72 7.09 1.64
N ASP A 71 9.53 7.75 0.81
CA ASP A 71 10.40 7.09 -0.16
C ASP A 71 11.57 6.35 0.52
N ASP A 72 12.19 6.92 1.56
CA ASP A 72 13.22 6.23 2.35
C ASP A 72 12.65 4.98 3.03
N LEU A 73 11.48 5.09 3.66
CA LEU A 73 10.82 3.94 4.29
C LEU A 73 10.46 2.86 3.27
N LEU A 74 9.94 3.25 2.11
CA LEU A 74 9.62 2.31 1.03
C LEU A 74 10.88 1.61 0.51
N ALA A 75 11.95 2.36 0.26
CA ALA A 75 13.21 1.81 -0.20
C ALA A 75 13.80 0.78 0.79
N ARG A 76 13.73 1.07 2.09
CA ARG A 76 14.17 0.13 3.14
C ARG A 76 13.29 -1.12 3.20
N ALA A 77 11.97 -0.95 3.13
CA ALA A 77 11.02 -2.06 3.21
C ALA A 77 11.10 -3.01 2.01
N THR A 78 11.50 -2.49 0.84
CA THR A 78 11.55 -3.25 -0.42
C THR A 78 12.96 -3.69 -0.83
N ARG A 79 13.92 -3.72 0.10
CA ARG A 79 15.22 -4.32 -0.14
C ARG A 79 15.08 -5.79 -0.48
N GLU A 80 16.06 -6.32 -1.21
CA GLU A 80 16.04 -7.72 -1.66
C GLU A 80 15.88 -8.70 -0.49
N GLU A 81 16.60 -8.48 0.59
CA GLU A 81 16.52 -9.30 1.80
C GLU A 81 15.15 -9.31 2.48
N ASN A 82 14.30 -8.31 2.20
CA ASN A 82 12.95 -8.17 2.74
C ASN A 82 11.86 -8.57 1.73
N THR A 83 12.26 -9.02 0.55
CA THR A 83 11.33 -9.25 -0.56
C THR A 83 11.23 -10.72 -0.90
N TYR A 84 10.01 -11.24 -0.90
CA TYR A 84 9.71 -12.55 -1.46
C TYR A 84 9.07 -12.38 -2.85
N ARG A 85 9.61 -13.06 -3.85
CA ARG A 85 9.06 -13.12 -5.19
C ARG A 85 8.44 -14.49 -5.44
N HIS A 86 7.16 -14.52 -5.69
CA HIS A 86 6.46 -15.76 -6.03
C HIS A 86 6.42 -15.97 -7.55
N GLU A 87 6.85 -17.14 -7.99
CA GLU A 87 6.72 -17.59 -9.37
C GLU A 87 5.46 -18.46 -9.48
N TRP A 88 4.42 -17.87 -10.07
CA TRP A 88 3.09 -18.49 -10.13
C TRP A 88 3.03 -19.72 -11.00
N LEU A 89 2.47 -20.80 -10.48
CA LEU A 89 2.03 -21.97 -11.21
C LEU A 89 0.49 -22.06 -11.20
N ALA A 90 -0.08 -22.77 -12.17
CA ALA A 90 -1.51 -22.99 -12.20
C ALA A 90 -1.96 -23.80 -10.96
N GLY A 91 -2.95 -23.28 -10.24
CA GLY A 91 -3.45 -23.86 -9.01
C GLY A 91 -2.82 -23.31 -7.73
N ASP A 92 -1.82 -22.44 -7.81
CA ASP A 92 -1.24 -21.79 -6.63
C ASP A 92 -2.25 -20.88 -5.92
N ALA A 93 -2.18 -20.88 -4.60
CA ALA A 93 -2.88 -19.95 -3.74
C ALA A 93 -1.91 -19.29 -2.76
N ILE A 94 -1.99 -17.96 -2.66
CA ILE A 94 -1.21 -17.18 -1.70
C ILE A 94 -2.15 -16.43 -0.77
N VAL A 95 -1.83 -16.46 0.53
CA VAL A 95 -2.50 -15.65 1.55
C VAL A 95 -1.46 -14.74 2.18
N TRP A 96 -1.78 -13.46 2.30
CA TRP A 96 -0.93 -12.49 2.99
C TRP A 96 -1.77 -11.54 3.84
N ASP A 97 -1.15 -11.02 4.89
CA ASP A 97 -1.74 -9.98 5.73
C ASP A 97 -1.40 -8.60 5.16
N ASN A 98 -2.38 -7.89 4.62
CA ASN A 98 -2.23 -6.52 4.11
C ASN A 98 -1.81 -5.49 5.17
N GLN A 99 -1.92 -5.83 6.45
CA GLN A 99 -1.47 -4.94 7.54
C GLN A 99 0.03 -5.10 7.84
N ALA A 100 0.63 -6.21 7.43
CA ALA A 100 2.02 -6.54 7.71
C ALA A 100 2.89 -6.55 6.44
N ALA A 101 2.31 -6.78 5.27
CA ALA A 101 3.04 -6.94 4.02
C ALA A 101 2.53 -6.01 2.93
N MET A 102 3.45 -5.49 2.13
CA MET A 102 3.16 -4.83 0.86
C MET A 102 3.30 -5.83 -0.28
N HIS A 103 2.54 -5.62 -1.34
CA HIS A 103 2.65 -6.46 -2.53
C HIS A 103 2.50 -5.63 -3.80
N ARG A 104 3.13 -6.10 -4.87
CA ARG A 104 2.95 -5.57 -6.21
C ARG A 104 2.98 -6.70 -7.25
N ALA A 105 2.32 -6.48 -8.38
CA ALA A 105 2.54 -7.31 -9.55
C ALA A 105 3.91 -6.98 -10.17
N THR A 106 4.57 -7.99 -10.70
CA THR A 106 5.73 -7.83 -11.60
C THR A 106 5.27 -7.86 -13.05
N GLU A 107 6.06 -7.29 -13.93
CA GLU A 107 5.82 -7.39 -15.36
C GLU A 107 5.88 -8.84 -15.81
N TYR A 108 5.08 -9.18 -16.80
CA TYR A 108 5.07 -10.47 -17.46
C TYR A 108 4.72 -10.27 -18.94
N ASP A 109 5.07 -11.23 -19.77
CA ASP A 109 4.80 -11.21 -21.21
C ASP A 109 3.30 -11.39 -21.49
N THR A 110 2.60 -10.26 -21.62
CA THR A 110 1.16 -10.21 -21.89
C THR A 110 0.80 -10.60 -23.33
N ALA A 111 1.77 -10.60 -24.24
CA ALA A 111 1.54 -10.95 -25.63
C ALA A 111 1.39 -12.48 -25.83
N HIS A 112 2.10 -13.27 -25.01
CA HIS A 112 2.16 -14.72 -25.16
C HIS A 112 1.53 -15.47 -23.98
N HIS A 113 1.21 -14.80 -22.87
CA HIS A 113 0.68 -15.46 -21.68
C HIS A 113 -0.58 -14.79 -21.16
N GLN A 114 -1.59 -15.60 -20.87
CA GLN A 114 -2.77 -15.16 -20.12
C GLN A 114 -2.51 -15.30 -18.62
N ARG A 115 -2.88 -14.24 -17.87
CA ARG A 115 -2.89 -14.28 -16.40
C ARG A 115 -4.33 -14.15 -15.93
N LEU A 116 -4.89 -15.25 -15.44
CA LEU A 116 -6.20 -15.27 -14.80
C LEU A 116 -6.00 -15.43 -13.29
N MET A 117 -6.34 -14.40 -12.52
CA MET A 117 -6.17 -14.38 -11.07
C MET A 117 -7.51 -14.06 -10.42
N GLN A 118 -7.84 -14.79 -9.36
CA GLN A 118 -8.96 -14.46 -8.48
C GLN A 118 -8.42 -13.97 -7.15
N ARG A 119 -9.03 -12.93 -6.59
CA ARG A 119 -8.67 -12.40 -5.28
C ARG A 119 -9.91 -12.15 -4.45
N THR A 120 -9.85 -12.54 -3.20
CA THR A 120 -10.78 -12.12 -2.17
C THR A 120 -10.03 -11.35 -1.08
N THR A 121 -10.73 -10.46 -0.39
CA THR A 121 -10.16 -9.70 0.72
C THR A 121 -11.08 -9.84 1.92
N ILE A 122 -10.51 -10.27 3.04
CA ILE A 122 -11.21 -10.34 4.32
C ILE A 122 -11.00 -9.00 5.01
N SER A 123 -12.08 -8.28 5.29
CA SER A 123 -12.02 -7.02 6.03
C SER A 123 -11.89 -7.30 7.53
N SER A 124 -10.95 -6.64 8.18
CA SER A 124 -10.79 -6.69 9.64
C SER A 124 -11.83 -5.85 10.41
N GLY A 125 -12.67 -5.10 9.72
CA GLY A 125 -13.63 -4.18 10.35
C GLY A 125 -13.02 -2.96 11.04
N ASN A 126 -11.71 -2.73 10.89
CA ASN A 126 -11.06 -1.58 11.51
C ASN A 126 -11.39 -0.30 10.73
N ALA A 127 -12.08 0.63 11.37
CA ALA A 127 -12.31 1.96 10.85
C ALA A 127 -10.99 2.76 10.76
N ALA A 128 -10.93 3.67 9.80
CA ALA A 128 -9.89 4.68 9.74
C ALA A 128 -9.87 5.52 11.03
N VAL A 129 -8.72 6.04 11.42
CA VAL A 129 -8.60 6.99 12.52
C VAL A 129 -9.06 8.34 11.99
N ASN A 130 -10.10 8.91 12.60
CA ASN A 130 -10.58 10.27 12.31
C ASN A 130 -9.63 11.31 12.88
#